data_f5ca73a78b919fc712d60b55baf92598
#
_entry.id   f5ca73a78b919fc712d60b55baf92598
#
_cell.length_a   1.000
_cell.length_b   1.000
_cell.length_c   1.000
_cell.angle_alpha   90.00
_cell.angle_beta   90.00
_cell.angle_gamma   90.00
#
_symmetry.space_group_name_H-M   'P 1'
#
loop_
_entity.id
_entity.type
_entity.pdbx_description
1 polymer ?
#
loop_
_entity_poly.entity_id
_entity_poly.type
_entity_poly.pdbx_seq_one_letter_code
_entity_poly.pdbx_strand_id
1 'polypeptide(L)'
;MKKNDKKNGVGEFSLPEASFSDLLGKQSVRATFRLSERAIEAISIVAGHLGIKQKSLFDHLIDDVRSLHSIAENLGTTRPREFPRVQKTFVLSRRTLNSLESISKTFGTPRDALVEYSIQRLESIIQTERKKHALREKLVGDLVKNISNNEKLLIKSREILGADDPVSLEIESCFVVSVQAFKKIEKILEKGKAIEAFFEE
;
A
#
# COMPACT_ATOMS: atom_id res chain seq x y z
N MET A 1 15.99 67.11 -17.07
CA MET A 1 14.91 66.24 -16.67
C MET A 1 15.15 64.84 -17.27
N LYS A 2 15.66 63.90 -16.46
CA LYS A 2 15.91 62.53 -16.88
C LYS A 2 14.75 61.66 -16.39
N LYS A 3 14.01 61.03 -17.30
CA LYS A 3 12.97 60.04 -17.04
C LYS A 3 13.64 58.73 -16.67
N ASN A 4 13.32 58.22 -15.48
CA ASN A 4 13.66 56.88 -15.02
C ASN A 4 12.58 55.93 -15.50
N ASP A 5 12.90 55.12 -16.48
CA ASP A 5 12.09 53.94 -16.81
C ASP A 5 12.44 52.79 -15.89
N LYS A 6 11.56 52.50 -14.93
CA LYS A 6 11.57 51.28 -14.15
C LYS A 6 11.11 50.13 -15.02
N LYS A 7 12.05 49.29 -15.51
CA LYS A 7 11.72 47.97 -16.05
C LYS A 7 11.23 47.06 -14.91
N ASN A 8 9.93 46.76 -14.91
CA ASN A 8 9.36 45.68 -14.15
C ASN A 8 9.87 44.35 -14.74
N GLY A 9 10.78 43.68 -14.04
CA GLY A 9 11.17 42.32 -14.34
C GLY A 9 10.04 41.37 -13.92
N VAL A 10 9.16 41.03 -14.84
CA VAL A 10 8.29 39.86 -14.72
C VAL A 10 9.20 38.66 -14.92
N GLY A 11 9.50 37.94 -13.87
CA GLY A 11 10.23 36.67 -13.97
C GLY A 11 9.48 35.73 -14.91
N GLU A 12 10.07 35.39 -16.06
CA GLU A 12 9.57 34.37 -16.96
C GLU A 12 9.52 33.04 -16.18
N PHE A 13 8.31 32.61 -15.87
CA PHE A 13 8.06 31.28 -15.33
C PHE A 13 8.27 30.27 -16.45
N SER A 14 9.47 29.71 -16.53
CA SER A 14 9.80 28.67 -17.49
C SER A 14 9.24 27.34 -16.95
N LEU A 15 8.20 26.83 -17.60
CA LEU A 15 7.72 25.47 -17.35
C LEU A 15 8.80 24.47 -17.78
N PRO A 16 9.13 23.47 -16.93
CA PRO A 16 10.07 22.43 -17.36
C PRO A 16 9.51 21.69 -18.57
N GLU A 17 10.30 21.63 -19.65
CA GLU A 17 9.92 20.90 -20.86
C GLU A 17 9.75 19.42 -20.53
N ALA A 18 8.59 18.85 -20.89
CA ALA A 18 8.35 17.42 -20.79
C ALA A 18 9.28 16.70 -21.77
N SER A 19 10.28 16.00 -21.26
CA SER A 19 11.20 15.24 -22.10
C SER A 19 10.49 14.06 -22.76
N PHE A 20 10.70 13.87 -24.05
CA PHE A 20 10.17 12.71 -24.79
C PHE A 20 10.67 11.38 -24.19
N SER A 21 11.88 11.39 -23.61
CA SER A 21 12.45 10.25 -22.88
C SER A 21 11.65 9.89 -21.62
N ASP A 22 11.09 10.88 -20.90
CA ASP A 22 10.27 10.64 -19.71
C ASP A 22 8.93 10.00 -20.07
N LEU A 23 8.34 10.39 -21.20
CA LEU A 23 7.12 9.77 -21.71
C LEU A 23 7.35 8.32 -22.14
N LEU A 24 8.45 8.05 -22.84
CA LEU A 24 8.84 6.69 -23.25
C LEU A 24 9.17 5.82 -22.04
N GLY A 25 9.81 6.37 -21.00
CA GLY A 25 10.13 5.67 -19.77
C GLY A 25 8.90 5.19 -18.99
N LYS A 26 7.79 5.93 -19.06
CA LYS A 26 6.51 5.58 -18.42
C LYS A 26 5.71 4.52 -19.18
N GLN A 27 6.09 4.19 -20.41
CA GLN A 27 5.41 3.18 -21.23
C GLN A 27 5.38 1.84 -20.49
N SER A 28 4.21 1.19 -20.47
CA SER A 28 4.04 -0.12 -19.85
C SER A 28 4.60 -1.22 -20.75
N VAL A 29 5.41 -2.09 -20.18
CA VAL A 29 5.97 -3.28 -20.83
C VAL A 29 5.63 -4.52 -20.01
N ARG A 30 5.64 -5.69 -20.65
CA ARG A 30 5.51 -6.99 -19.97
C ARG A 30 6.88 -7.62 -19.83
N ALA A 31 7.18 -8.06 -18.60
CA ALA A 31 8.39 -8.84 -18.34
C ALA A 31 8.04 -10.06 -17.49
N THR A 32 8.71 -11.16 -17.77
CA THR A 32 8.49 -12.43 -17.08
C THR A 32 9.69 -12.73 -16.20
N PHE A 33 9.40 -13.11 -14.95
CA PHE A 33 10.37 -13.45 -13.92
C PHE A 33 10.07 -14.83 -13.34
N ARG A 34 11.10 -15.50 -12.85
CA ARG A 34 10.99 -16.75 -12.09
C ARG A 34 11.15 -16.43 -10.60
N LEU A 35 10.03 -16.38 -9.88
CA LEU A 35 9.94 -15.94 -8.49
C LEU A 35 9.39 -17.08 -7.62
N SER A 36 9.62 -17.01 -6.31
CA SER A 36 8.92 -17.89 -5.37
C SER A 36 7.42 -17.54 -5.33
N GLU A 37 6.57 -18.52 -5.04
CA GLU A 37 5.13 -18.30 -4.85
C GLU A 37 4.88 -17.25 -3.77
N ARG A 38 5.63 -17.32 -2.68
CA ARG A 38 5.58 -16.35 -1.58
C ARG A 38 5.86 -14.90 -2.04
N ALA A 39 6.83 -14.68 -2.92
CA ALA A 39 7.10 -13.35 -3.46
C ALA A 39 5.96 -12.85 -4.36
N ILE A 40 5.39 -13.74 -5.18
CA ILE A 40 4.24 -13.42 -6.05
C ILE A 40 3.02 -13.02 -5.20
N GLU A 41 2.78 -13.75 -4.13
CA GLU A 41 1.69 -13.51 -3.20
C GLU A 41 1.88 -12.20 -2.43
N ALA A 42 3.09 -11.93 -1.92
CA ALA A 42 3.42 -10.69 -1.21
C ALA A 42 3.08 -9.44 -2.03
N ILE A 43 3.43 -9.41 -3.33
CA ILE A 43 3.03 -8.29 -4.22
C ILE A 43 1.51 -8.15 -4.30
N SER A 44 0.80 -9.26 -4.45
CA SER A 44 -0.66 -9.26 -4.63
C SER A 44 -1.36 -8.74 -3.37
N ILE A 45 -0.93 -9.22 -2.21
CA ILE A 45 -1.50 -8.84 -0.91
C ILE A 45 -1.23 -7.37 -0.59
N VAL A 46 0.02 -6.92 -0.74
CA VAL A 46 0.36 -5.52 -0.44
C VAL A 46 -0.32 -4.56 -1.40
N ALA A 47 -0.36 -4.87 -2.70
CA ALA A 47 -1.06 -4.04 -3.68
C ALA A 47 -2.57 -3.97 -3.38
N GLY A 48 -3.20 -5.10 -3.03
CA GLY A 48 -4.61 -5.18 -2.64
C GLY A 48 -4.89 -4.39 -1.36
N HIS A 49 -4.06 -4.55 -0.33
CA HIS A 49 -4.19 -3.85 0.94
C HIS A 49 -4.06 -2.32 0.78
N LEU A 50 -3.09 -1.86 -0.01
CA LEU A 50 -2.89 -0.43 -0.30
C LEU A 50 -3.89 0.14 -1.30
N GLY A 51 -4.68 -0.69 -1.97
CA GLY A 51 -5.61 -0.26 -3.03
C GLY A 51 -4.91 0.29 -4.27
N ILE A 52 -3.67 -0.15 -4.54
CA ILE A 52 -2.87 0.26 -5.70
C ILE A 52 -2.71 -0.88 -6.70
N LYS A 53 -2.36 -0.53 -7.94
CA LYS A 53 -2.07 -1.54 -8.96
C LYS A 53 -0.73 -2.24 -8.65
N GLN A 54 -0.64 -3.56 -8.89
CA GLN A 54 0.63 -4.31 -8.76
C GLN A 54 1.77 -3.68 -9.57
N LYS A 55 1.46 -3.11 -10.77
CA LYS A 55 2.43 -2.35 -11.56
C LYS A 55 3.06 -1.21 -10.77
N SER A 56 2.22 -0.39 -10.10
CA SER A 56 2.72 0.76 -9.35
C SER A 56 3.58 0.34 -8.15
N LEU A 57 3.17 -0.73 -7.46
CA LEU A 57 3.97 -1.29 -6.37
C LEU A 57 5.30 -1.83 -6.89
N PHE A 58 5.28 -2.58 -8.00
CA PHE A 58 6.48 -3.15 -8.60
C PHE A 58 7.44 -2.06 -9.07
N ASP A 59 6.93 -1.05 -9.80
CA ASP A 59 7.73 0.11 -10.22
C ASP A 59 8.37 0.79 -9.00
N HIS A 60 7.62 1.01 -7.92
CA HIS A 60 8.14 1.65 -6.70
C HIS A 60 9.25 0.83 -6.01
N LEU A 61 9.12 -0.48 -5.95
CA LEU A 61 10.13 -1.36 -5.35
C LEU A 61 11.46 -1.35 -6.11
N ILE A 62 11.40 -1.24 -7.43
CA ILE A 62 12.55 -1.32 -8.32
C ILE A 62 13.14 0.07 -8.65
N ASP A 63 12.35 1.14 -8.63
CA ASP A 63 12.83 2.52 -8.86
C ASP A 63 13.78 3.02 -7.76
N ASP A 64 13.81 2.36 -6.61
CA ASP A 64 14.81 2.61 -5.56
C ASP A 64 16.17 2.00 -5.93
N VAL A 65 16.87 2.70 -6.82
CA VAL A 65 18.17 2.30 -7.34
C VAL A 65 19.18 2.02 -6.23
N ARG A 66 19.16 2.79 -5.13
CA ARG A 66 20.09 2.59 -3.99
C ARG A 66 19.87 1.25 -3.31
N SER A 67 18.61 0.91 -3.07
CA SER A 67 18.26 -0.39 -2.50
C SER A 67 18.60 -1.53 -3.45
N LEU A 68 18.37 -1.39 -4.75
CA LEU A 68 18.79 -2.40 -5.74
C LEU A 68 20.31 -2.61 -5.78
N HIS A 69 21.11 -1.55 -5.70
CA HIS A 69 22.56 -1.65 -5.60
C HIS A 69 22.98 -2.42 -4.35
N SER A 70 22.43 -2.06 -3.19
CA SER A 70 22.71 -2.76 -1.92
C SER A 70 22.31 -4.24 -1.99
N ILE A 71 21.17 -4.56 -2.60
CA ILE A 71 20.75 -5.95 -2.82
C ILE A 71 21.74 -6.67 -3.74
N ALA A 72 22.16 -6.05 -4.84
CA ALA A 72 23.08 -6.65 -5.80
C ALA A 72 24.46 -6.93 -5.17
N GLU A 73 25.00 -6.01 -4.41
CA GLU A 73 26.26 -6.17 -3.65
C GLU A 73 26.18 -7.32 -2.65
N ASN A 74 25.11 -7.39 -1.87
CA ASN A 74 24.90 -8.47 -0.89
C ASN A 74 24.70 -9.84 -1.54
N LEU A 75 24.04 -9.90 -2.71
CA LEU A 75 23.83 -11.14 -3.45
C LEU A 75 25.12 -11.70 -4.07
N GLY A 76 26.06 -10.83 -4.45
CA GLY A 76 27.37 -11.25 -4.95
C GLY A 76 28.18 -12.06 -3.93
N THR A 77 27.86 -11.92 -2.64
CA THR A 77 28.52 -12.61 -1.51
C THR A 77 27.75 -13.79 -0.95
N THR A 78 26.46 -13.94 -1.31
CA THR A 78 25.58 -14.94 -0.71
C THR A 78 25.01 -15.87 -1.79
N ARG A 79 25.11 -17.19 -1.59
CA ARG A 79 24.41 -18.15 -2.48
C ARG A 79 22.91 -17.93 -2.41
N PRO A 80 22.21 -17.75 -3.55
CA PRO A 80 20.75 -17.65 -3.57
C PRO A 80 20.14 -18.89 -2.91
N ARG A 81 19.21 -18.71 -1.98
CA ARG A 81 18.43 -19.83 -1.46
C ARG A 81 17.66 -20.47 -2.62
N GLU A 82 17.77 -21.78 -2.77
CA GLU A 82 17.02 -22.55 -3.76
C GLU A 82 15.57 -22.70 -3.27
N PHE A 83 14.70 -21.79 -3.69
CA PHE A 83 13.27 -21.95 -3.55
C PHE A 83 12.67 -22.46 -4.85
N PRO A 84 11.59 -23.28 -4.79
CA PRO A 84 10.79 -23.57 -5.97
C PRO A 84 10.34 -22.25 -6.60
N ARG A 85 10.59 -22.08 -7.90
CA ARG A 85 10.31 -20.84 -8.62
C ARG A 85 9.27 -21.05 -9.70
N VAL A 86 8.27 -20.21 -9.71
CA VAL A 86 7.20 -20.19 -10.71
C VAL A 86 7.41 -19.02 -11.67
N GLN A 87 7.09 -19.25 -12.92
CA GLN A 87 7.17 -18.23 -13.95
C GLN A 87 5.93 -17.32 -13.89
N LYS A 88 6.15 -16.02 -13.70
CA LYS A 88 5.07 -15.02 -13.63
C LYS A 88 5.41 -13.80 -14.47
N THR A 89 4.42 -13.34 -15.26
CA THR A 89 4.54 -12.11 -16.06
C THR A 89 3.92 -10.94 -15.33
N PHE A 90 4.70 -9.87 -15.20
CA PHE A 90 4.26 -8.61 -14.62
C PHE A 90 4.24 -7.50 -15.67
N VAL A 91 3.38 -6.51 -15.45
CA VAL A 91 3.39 -5.25 -16.19
C VAL A 91 4.18 -4.25 -15.35
N LEU A 92 5.17 -3.61 -15.93
CA LEU A 92 6.02 -2.61 -15.28
C LEU A 92 6.34 -1.48 -16.26
N SER A 93 6.98 -0.40 -15.79
CA SER A 93 7.42 0.67 -16.67
C SER A 93 8.68 0.25 -17.44
N ARG A 94 8.86 0.79 -18.64
CA ARG A 94 10.08 0.58 -19.43
C ARG A 94 11.32 1.07 -18.66
N ARG A 95 11.20 2.18 -17.93
CA ARG A 95 12.27 2.71 -17.08
C ARG A 95 12.69 1.71 -16.01
N THR A 96 11.72 1.15 -15.29
CA THR A 96 11.94 0.12 -14.27
C THR A 96 12.67 -1.09 -14.85
N LEU A 97 12.24 -1.58 -16.01
CA LEU A 97 12.90 -2.70 -16.69
C LEU A 97 14.34 -2.37 -17.05
N ASN A 98 14.58 -1.20 -17.64
CA ASN A 98 15.92 -0.76 -18.04
C ASN A 98 16.85 -0.61 -16.82
N SER A 99 16.37 -0.03 -15.72
CA SER A 99 17.14 0.09 -14.46
C SER A 99 17.52 -1.28 -13.91
N LEU A 100 16.57 -2.22 -13.88
CA LEU A 100 16.81 -3.59 -13.45
C LEU A 100 17.86 -4.30 -14.33
N GLU A 101 17.77 -4.15 -15.66
CA GLU A 101 18.73 -4.74 -16.60
C GLU A 101 20.14 -4.14 -16.47
N SER A 102 20.21 -2.83 -16.25
CA SER A 102 21.48 -2.13 -16.04
C SER A 102 22.19 -2.66 -14.79
N ILE A 103 21.49 -2.71 -13.65
CA ILE A 103 22.05 -3.20 -12.39
C ILE A 103 22.42 -4.68 -12.50
N SER A 104 21.56 -5.49 -13.09
CA SER A 104 21.84 -6.91 -13.32
C SER A 104 23.15 -7.13 -14.10
N LYS A 105 23.38 -6.34 -15.14
CA LYS A 105 24.63 -6.39 -15.93
C LYS A 105 25.84 -5.90 -15.15
N THR A 106 25.70 -4.79 -14.43
CA THR A 106 26.81 -4.15 -13.68
C THR A 106 27.34 -5.08 -12.58
N PHE A 107 26.45 -5.77 -11.87
CA PHE A 107 26.81 -6.62 -10.74
C PHE A 107 26.85 -8.13 -11.08
N GLY A 108 26.56 -8.52 -12.31
CA GLY A 108 26.48 -9.94 -12.71
C GLY A 108 25.39 -10.72 -11.98
N THR A 109 24.39 -10.02 -11.42
CA THR A 109 23.32 -10.62 -10.60
C THR A 109 22.08 -10.88 -11.45
N PRO A 110 21.47 -12.09 -11.42
CA PRO A 110 20.28 -12.38 -12.18
C PRO A 110 19.11 -11.43 -11.84
N ARG A 111 18.40 -10.94 -12.87
CA ARG A 111 17.24 -10.04 -12.70
C ARG A 111 16.19 -10.61 -11.75
N ASP A 112 15.93 -11.93 -11.88
CA ASP A 112 14.93 -12.61 -11.04
C ASP A 112 15.31 -12.57 -9.56
N ALA A 113 16.60 -12.69 -9.25
CA ALA A 113 17.10 -12.58 -7.88
C ALA A 113 16.93 -11.15 -7.33
N LEU A 114 17.26 -10.13 -8.12
CA LEU A 114 17.08 -8.73 -7.74
C LEU A 114 15.61 -8.43 -7.41
N VAL A 115 14.70 -8.92 -8.25
CA VAL A 115 13.24 -8.76 -8.04
C VAL A 115 12.79 -9.51 -6.80
N GLU A 116 13.19 -10.77 -6.64
CA GLU A 116 12.86 -11.60 -5.48
C GLU A 116 13.22 -10.92 -4.16
N TYR A 117 14.46 -10.45 -4.04
CA TYR A 117 14.92 -9.79 -2.82
C TYR A 117 14.30 -8.40 -2.60
N SER A 118 13.98 -7.68 -3.68
CA SER A 118 13.23 -6.42 -3.57
C SER A 118 11.82 -6.64 -3.01
N ILE A 119 11.18 -7.74 -3.40
CA ILE A 119 9.86 -8.12 -2.90
C ILE A 119 9.93 -8.60 -1.44
N GLN A 120 10.96 -9.33 -1.04
CA GLN A 120 11.13 -9.78 0.35
C GLN A 120 11.11 -8.62 1.36
N ARG A 121 11.49 -7.41 0.95
CA ARG A 121 11.34 -6.20 1.79
C ARG A 121 9.90 -5.92 2.19
N LEU A 122 8.92 -6.40 1.44
CA LEU A 122 7.50 -6.26 1.78
C LEU A 122 7.11 -7.10 2.99
N GLU A 123 7.85 -8.15 3.32
CA GLU A 123 7.52 -9.02 4.47
C GLU A 123 7.44 -8.25 5.78
N SER A 124 8.33 -7.29 6.01
CA SER A 124 8.31 -6.45 7.21
C SER A 124 7.05 -5.57 7.27
N ILE A 125 6.59 -5.08 6.12
CA ILE A 125 5.36 -4.29 6.00
C ILE A 125 4.15 -5.19 6.29
N ILE A 126 4.11 -6.39 5.70
CA ILE A 126 3.03 -7.35 5.89
C ILE A 126 2.95 -7.76 7.37
N GLN A 127 4.08 -8.05 8.02
CA GLN A 127 4.11 -8.37 9.46
C GLN A 127 3.61 -7.23 10.33
N THR A 128 3.99 -5.99 10.02
CA THR A 128 3.54 -4.80 10.75
C THR A 128 2.03 -4.61 10.61
N GLU A 129 1.50 -4.74 9.40
CA GLU A 129 0.06 -4.61 9.15
C GLU A 129 -0.74 -5.77 9.76
N ARG A 130 -0.20 -6.99 9.79
CA ARG A 130 -0.81 -8.12 10.51
C ARG A 130 -1.00 -7.81 12.00
N LYS A 131 0.06 -7.30 12.65
CA LYS A 131 -0.03 -6.89 14.07
C LYS A 131 -1.09 -5.80 14.28
N LYS A 132 -1.15 -4.82 13.40
CA LYS A 132 -2.19 -3.78 13.45
C LYS A 132 -3.59 -4.34 13.21
N HIS A 133 -3.73 -5.32 12.31
CA HIS A 133 -5.02 -5.96 12.04
C HIS A 133 -5.55 -6.66 13.28
N ALA A 134 -4.75 -7.48 13.95
CA ALA A 134 -5.12 -8.12 15.19
C ALA A 134 -5.52 -7.13 16.31
N LEU A 135 -4.82 -5.97 16.39
CA LEU A 135 -5.21 -4.90 17.32
C LEU A 135 -6.54 -4.26 16.93
N ARG A 136 -6.79 -4.05 15.64
CA ARG A 136 -8.08 -3.52 15.13
C ARG A 136 -9.23 -4.46 15.49
N GLU A 137 -9.07 -5.76 15.31
CA GLU A 137 -10.10 -6.75 15.67
C GLU A 137 -10.44 -6.70 17.15
N LYS A 138 -9.43 -6.61 18.01
CA LYS A 138 -9.63 -6.48 19.46
C LYS A 138 -10.44 -5.21 19.79
N LEU A 139 -10.07 -4.08 19.20
CA LEU A 139 -10.78 -2.80 19.41
C LEU A 139 -12.23 -2.86 18.89
N VAL A 140 -12.46 -3.56 17.79
CA VAL A 140 -13.83 -3.76 17.28
C VAL A 140 -14.66 -4.62 18.23
N GLY A 141 -14.07 -5.63 18.86
CA GLY A 141 -14.75 -6.38 19.92
C GLY A 141 -15.24 -5.47 21.07
N ASP A 142 -14.45 -4.48 21.46
CA ASP A 142 -14.85 -3.51 22.48
C ASP A 142 -15.91 -2.53 21.97
N LEU A 143 -15.84 -2.11 20.70
CA LEU A 143 -16.86 -1.28 20.06
C LEU A 143 -18.22 -2.00 20.02
N VAL A 144 -18.25 -3.30 19.70
CA VAL A 144 -19.49 -4.11 19.70
C VAL A 144 -20.12 -4.14 21.08
N LYS A 145 -19.32 -4.29 22.15
CA LYS A 145 -19.83 -4.21 23.54
C LYS A 145 -20.44 -2.84 23.84
N ASN A 146 -19.80 -1.75 23.39
CA ASN A 146 -20.31 -0.40 23.58
C ASN A 146 -21.63 -0.18 22.82
N ILE A 147 -21.75 -0.68 21.58
CA ILE A 147 -23.00 -0.63 20.80
C ILE A 147 -24.12 -1.36 21.55
N SER A 148 -23.86 -2.57 22.08
CA SER A 148 -24.84 -3.31 22.87
C SER A 148 -25.26 -2.56 24.14
N ASN A 149 -24.34 -1.86 24.80
CA ASN A 149 -24.67 -1.03 25.96
C ASN A 149 -25.50 0.19 25.56
N ASN A 150 -25.20 0.84 24.44
CA ASN A 150 -25.99 1.96 23.92
C ASN A 150 -27.40 1.52 23.51
N GLU A 151 -27.56 0.31 22.96
CA GLU A 151 -28.87 -0.26 22.65
C GLU A 151 -29.71 -0.46 23.92
N LYS A 152 -29.12 -1.05 24.97
CA LYS A 152 -29.79 -1.21 26.27
C LYS A 152 -30.18 0.14 26.89
N LEU A 153 -29.30 1.15 26.75
CA LEU A 153 -29.58 2.51 27.23
C LEU A 153 -30.75 3.14 26.47
N LEU A 154 -30.82 2.95 25.15
CA LEU A 154 -31.91 3.43 24.32
C LEU A 154 -33.25 2.80 24.73
N ILE A 155 -33.28 1.49 24.91
CA ILE A 155 -34.47 0.77 25.38
C ILE A 155 -34.93 1.37 26.72
N LYS A 156 -34.04 1.47 27.68
CA LYS A 156 -34.34 2.00 29.01
C LYS A 156 -34.83 3.47 28.97
N SER A 157 -34.24 4.32 28.14
CA SER A 157 -34.68 5.72 28.04
C SER A 157 -36.10 5.82 27.49
N ARG A 158 -36.44 5.01 26.49
CA ARG A 158 -37.80 4.95 25.90
C ARG A 158 -38.84 4.42 26.87
N GLU A 159 -38.48 3.48 27.73
CA GLU A 159 -39.36 2.95 28.78
C GLU A 159 -39.64 4.01 29.88
N ILE A 160 -38.65 4.82 30.25
CA ILE A 160 -38.76 5.78 31.36
C ILE A 160 -39.36 7.12 30.88
N LEU A 161 -38.86 7.64 29.74
CA LEU A 161 -39.17 9.00 29.28
C LEU A 161 -40.16 9.03 28.10
N GLY A 162 -40.29 7.91 27.42
CA GLY A 162 -41.04 7.83 26.17
C GLY A 162 -40.12 7.97 24.94
N ALA A 163 -40.66 7.53 23.78
CA ALA A 163 -39.88 7.52 22.53
C ALA A 163 -39.63 8.93 21.95
N ASP A 164 -40.60 9.83 22.19
CA ASP A 164 -40.53 11.21 21.65
C ASP A 164 -39.83 12.21 22.58
N ASP A 165 -39.30 11.74 23.72
CA ASP A 165 -38.55 12.59 24.63
C ASP A 165 -37.23 13.04 24.00
N PRO A 166 -36.86 14.34 24.10
CA PRO A 166 -35.61 14.83 23.49
C PRO A 166 -34.35 14.06 23.89
N VAL A 167 -34.26 13.57 25.13
CA VAL A 167 -33.11 12.78 25.60
C VAL A 167 -33.10 11.39 24.96
N SER A 168 -34.27 10.76 24.80
CA SER A 168 -34.38 9.47 24.10
C SER A 168 -33.98 9.58 22.63
N LEU A 169 -34.33 10.67 21.96
CA LEU A 169 -33.96 10.95 20.57
C LEU A 169 -32.45 11.16 20.41
N GLU A 170 -31.80 11.86 21.32
CA GLU A 170 -30.34 12.04 21.29
C GLU A 170 -29.59 10.72 21.55
N ILE A 171 -30.06 9.89 22.48
CA ILE A 171 -29.49 8.55 22.71
C ILE A 171 -29.65 7.67 21.45
N GLU A 172 -30.80 7.75 20.77
CA GLU A 172 -31.00 7.05 19.51
C GLU A 172 -30.02 7.51 18.42
N SER A 173 -29.81 8.82 18.30
CA SER A 173 -28.84 9.39 17.36
C SER A 173 -27.43 8.84 17.62
N CYS A 174 -26.99 8.80 18.88
CA CYS A 174 -25.69 8.21 19.25
C CYS A 174 -25.59 6.72 18.88
N PHE A 175 -26.65 5.93 19.11
CA PHE A 175 -26.69 4.53 18.75
C PHE A 175 -26.59 4.34 17.23
N VAL A 176 -27.38 5.07 16.44
CA VAL A 176 -27.37 4.99 14.97
C VAL A 176 -25.99 5.32 14.41
N VAL A 177 -25.35 6.39 14.90
CA VAL A 177 -23.99 6.78 14.47
C VAL A 177 -22.99 5.69 14.80
N SER A 178 -23.07 5.06 15.99
CA SER A 178 -22.19 3.98 16.40
C SER A 178 -22.33 2.74 15.49
N VAL A 179 -23.55 2.36 15.13
CA VAL A 179 -23.82 1.25 14.19
C VAL A 179 -23.29 1.56 12.79
N GLN A 180 -23.45 2.79 12.31
CA GLN A 180 -22.91 3.20 11.01
C GLN A 180 -21.37 3.19 10.99
N ALA A 181 -20.74 3.63 12.08
CA ALA A 181 -19.29 3.55 12.22
C ALA A 181 -18.79 2.10 12.19
N PHE A 182 -19.46 1.21 12.92
CA PHE A 182 -19.15 -0.22 12.90
C PHE A 182 -19.18 -0.81 11.50
N LYS A 183 -20.23 -0.56 10.72
CA LYS A 183 -20.34 -1.04 9.32
C LYS A 183 -19.19 -0.56 8.42
N LYS A 184 -18.67 0.64 8.66
CA LYS A 184 -17.52 1.16 7.91
C LYS A 184 -16.21 0.46 8.35
N ILE A 185 -16.04 0.22 9.64
CA ILE A 185 -14.87 -0.46 10.20
C ILE A 185 -14.84 -1.93 9.77
N GLU A 186 -15.97 -2.60 9.75
CA GLU A 186 -16.11 -3.98 9.28
C GLU A 186 -15.57 -4.17 7.84
N LYS A 187 -15.85 -3.22 6.95
CA LYS A 187 -15.28 -3.21 5.59
C LYS A 187 -13.76 -3.03 5.57
N ILE A 188 -13.19 -2.33 6.57
CA ILE A 188 -11.72 -2.17 6.70
C ILE A 188 -11.10 -3.48 7.18
N LEU A 189 -11.73 -4.15 8.14
CA LEU A 189 -11.27 -5.45 8.63
C LEU A 189 -11.31 -6.52 7.53
N GLU A 190 -12.38 -6.57 6.75
CA GLU A 190 -12.50 -7.52 5.65
C GLU A 190 -11.31 -7.44 4.67
N LYS A 191 -10.84 -6.23 4.37
CA LYS A 191 -9.65 -6.03 3.53
C LYS A 191 -8.35 -6.51 4.19
N GLY A 192 -8.32 -6.59 5.51
CA GLY A 192 -7.15 -7.04 6.27
C GLY A 192 -6.97 -8.55 6.30
N LYS A 193 -8.02 -9.34 6.09
CA LYS A 193 -7.98 -10.82 6.14
C LYS A 193 -6.94 -11.44 5.20
N ALA A 194 -6.74 -10.86 4.02
CA ALA A 194 -5.73 -11.34 3.08
C ALA A 194 -4.29 -11.29 3.65
N ILE A 195 -4.03 -10.37 4.60
CA ILE A 195 -2.72 -10.25 5.27
C ILE A 195 -2.52 -11.37 6.29
N GLU A 196 -3.59 -11.85 6.93
CA GLU A 196 -3.53 -12.93 7.91
C GLU A 196 -3.21 -14.26 7.23
N ALA A 197 -3.89 -14.56 6.13
CA ALA A 197 -3.71 -15.79 5.38
C ALA A 197 -2.27 -16.01 4.87
N PHE A 198 -1.52 -14.93 4.61
CA PHE A 198 -0.14 -15.00 4.11
C PHE A 198 0.85 -15.74 5.03
N PHE A 199 0.55 -15.90 6.31
CA PHE A 199 1.44 -16.54 7.28
C PHE A 199 0.90 -17.87 7.82
N GLU A 200 -0.24 -18.34 7.34
CA GLU A 200 -0.85 -19.60 7.80
C GLU A 200 -0.37 -20.83 7.01
N GLU A 201 0.47 -20.61 5.97
CA GLU A 201 1.19 -21.66 5.22
C GLU A 201 2.63 -21.80 5.74
#